data_e76b9afbb21ef5bebec9386a0361932c
#
_entry.id   e76b9afbb21ef5bebec9386a0361932c
#
_cell.length_a   1.000
_cell.length_b   1.000
_cell.length_c   1.000
_cell.angle_alpha   90.00
_cell.angle_beta   90.00
_cell.angle_gamma   90.00
#
_symmetry.space_group_name_H-M   'P 1'
#
loop_
_entity.id
_entity.type
_entity.pdbx_description
1 polymer ?
#
loop_
_entity_poly.entity_id
_entity_poly.type
_entity_poly.pdbx_seq_one_letter_code
_entity_poly.pdbx_strand_id
1 'polypeptide(L)'
;MMNTNKLNELAKTIVNYSLKLKENSKVQVTFTTEATPLVEQLIKEAQKVGAVMVLDPYVPKLNARLAEHNTDARLELLKKKKEFEVNNFDAFIMIRTGFNDYESMDVPKEMTRKYGAMTQEIDDVRINEREWVLLNYPTDLDAYKAKMTTEKFNEFALDVMTVDYKKMSEDIKPLKELMERTDKVRIVAPNTDITFSIKGLSAIPCTGEKNIPDGEIYSAPVKNSVNGVITYNTPSPYQGNVYNHVSLTFENGKIIKATCDEDDEKLNEIFDTDEGARYVGEFALGVNPKILYPMGDILYDEKILGSLHFTPGRCYADCDNGNISSIHWDMVLIQREDFGGGEIYFDDILIRKDGKFVLDELKQLNYEN
;
A
#
# COMPACT_ATOMS: atom_id res chain seq x y z
N MET A 1 19.57 3.83 -19.03
CA MET A 1 19.47 2.39 -18.71
C MET A 1 19.37 2.24 -17.20
N MET A 2 18.47 1.44 -16.70
CA MET A 2 18.39 1.17 -15.25
C MET A 2 19.67 0.56 -14.70
N ASN A 3 19.98 0.89 -13.45
CA ASN A 3 21.17 0.41 -12.76
C ASN A 3 21.06 -1.10 -12.46
N THR A 4 21.81 -1.92 -13.20
CA THR A 4 21.77 -3.38 -13.08
C THR A 4 22.17 -3.87 -11.68
N ASN A 5 23.07 -3.14 -10.97
CA ASN A 5 23.45 -3.52 -9.62
C ASN A 5 22.28 -3.39 -8.64
N LYS A 6 21.51 -2.28 -8.72
CA LYS A 6 20.32 -2.10 -7.90
C LYS A 6 19.20 -3.10 -8.23
N LEU A 7 19.01 -3.41 -9.52
CA LEU A 7 18.09 -4.48 -9.91
C LEU A 7 18.48 -5.85 -9.33
N ASN A 8 19.77 -6.13 -9.27
CA ASN A 8 20.27 -7.35 -8.63
C ASN A 8 20.05 -7.31 -7.10
N GLU A 9 20.28 -6.18 -6.44
CA GLU A 9 19.97 -6.01 -5.00
C GLU A 9 18.49 -6.20 -4.74
N LEU A 10 17.62 -5.59 -5.55
CA LEU A 10 16.17 -5.78 -5.46
C LEU A 10 15.78 -7.25 -5.64
N ALA A 11 16.33 -7.93 -6.64
CA ALA A 11 16.08 -9.36 -6.87
C ALA A 11 16.53 -10.22 -5.67
N LYS A 12 17.67 -9.91 -5.05
CA LYS A 12 18.14 -10.59 -3.83
C LYS A 12 17.18 -10.36 -2.66
N THR A 13 16.71 -9.14 -2.48
CA THR A 13 15.73 -8.80 -1.45
C THR A 13 14.45 -9.63 -1.64
N ILE A 14 13.89 -9.63 -2.84
CA ILE A 14 12.66 -10.38 -3.16
C ILE A 14 12.84 -11.89 -2.89
N VAL A 15 13.91 -12.48 -3.41
CA VAL A 15 14.13 -13.94 -3.32
C VAL A 15 14.48 -14.40 -1.91
N ASN A 16 15.38 -13.67 -1.21
CA ASN A 16 15.98 -14.17 0.03
C ASN A 16 15.33 -13.58 1.29
N TYR A 17 14.75 -12.37 1.21
CA TYR A 17 14.15 -11.69 2.36
C TYR A 17 12.62 -11.71 2.28
N SER A 18 12.03 -11.20 1.21
CA SER A 18 10.57 -11.09 1.09
C SER A 18 9.92 -12.48 1.03
N LEU A 19 10.33 -13.31 0.08
CA LEU A 19 9.71 -14.62 -0.16
C LEU A 19 10.45 -15.78 0.51
N LYS A 20 11.70 -15.58 0.95
CA LYS A 20 12.53 -16.60 1.63
C LYS A 20 12.55 -17.93 0.84
N LEU A 21 12.69 -17.83 -0.49
CA LEU A 21 12.67 -18.99 -1.38
C LEU A 21 13.78 -19.99 -1.04
N LYS A 22 13.47 -21.27 -1.22
CA LYS A 22 14.34 -22.41 -0.92
C LYS A 22 14.46 -23.30 -2.14
N GLU A 23 15.33 -24.29 -2.07
CA GLU A 23 15.40 -25.35 -3.06
C GLU A 23 14.02 -25.99 -3.27
N ASN A 24 13.62 -26.13 -4.54
CA ASN A 24 12.34 -26.62 -4.99
C ASN A 24 11.10 -25.73 -4.65
N SER A 25 11.27 -24.55 -4.05
CA SER A 25 10.14 -23.58 -3.93
C SER A 25 9.63 -23.23 -5.33
N LYS A 26 8.33 -23.40 -5.55
CA LYS A 26 7.67 -23.10 -6.83
C LYS A 26 7.15 -21.67 -6.80
N VAL A 27 7.68 -20.82 -7.68
CA VAL A 27 7.32 -19.39 -7.73
C VAL A 27 6.78 -19.00 -9.11
N GLN A 28 5.63 -18.35 -9.14
CA GLN A 28 5.09 -17.73 -10.34
C GLN A 28 5.48 -16.24 -10.38
N VAL A 29 5.95 -15.77 -11.53
CA VAL A 29 6.26 -14.36 -11.76
C VAL A 29 5.33 -13.80 -12.83
N THR A 30 4.40 -12.94 -12.43
CA THR A 30 3.51 -12.22 -13.34
C THR A 30 4.09 -10.84 -13.62
N PHE A 31 4.30 -10.48 -14.88
CA PHE A 31 4.97 -9.24 -15.25
C PHE A 31 4.61 -8.77 -16.66
N THR A 32 4.84 -7.48 -16.95
CA THR A 32 4.84 -6.94 -18.31
C THR A 32 6.25 -6.92 -18.89
N THR A 33 6.38 -6.84 -20.20
CA THR A 33 7.69 -6.91 -20.91
C THR A 33 8.66 -5.80 -20.51
N GLU A 34 8.16 -4.66 -20.03
CA GLU A 34 8.96 -3.54 -19.53
C GLU A 34 9.82 -3.95 -18.31
N ALA A 35 9.31 -4.87 -17.48
CA ALA A 35 10.02 -5.37 -16.31
C ALA A 35 11.06 -6.47 -16.61
N THR A 36 11.27 -6.83 -17.87
CA THR A 36 12.25 -7.86 -18.28
C THR A 36 13.62 -7.70 -17.60
N PRO A 37 14.21 -6.49 -17.47
CA PRO A 37 15.51 -6.35 -16.82
C PRO A 37 15.54 -6.81 -15.35
N LEU A 38 14.45 -6.62 -14.60
CA LEU A 38 14.33 -7.12 -13.23
C LEU A 38 14.10 -8.64 -13.22
N VAL A 39 13.24 -9.14 -14.10
CA VAL A 39 12.94 -10.59 -14.19
C VAL A 39 14.18 -11.38 -14.51
N GLU A 40 15.10 -10.89 -15.35
CA GLU A 40 16.39 -11.52 -15.60
C GLU A 40 17.25 -11.66 -14.33
N GLN A 41 17.22 -10.67 -13.41
CA GLN A 41 17.93 -10.77 -12.15
C GLN A 41 17.22 -11.74 -11.19
N LEU A 42 15.88 -11.73 -11.15
CA LEU A 42 15.09 -12.68 -10.36
C LEU A 42 15.39 -14.13 -10.78
N ILE A 43 15.47 -14.43 -12.08
CA ILE A 43 15.84 -15.76 -12.58
C ILE A 43 17.20 -16.17 -12.03
N LYS A 44 18.21 -15.30 -12.11
CA LYS A 44 19.56 -15.58 -11.62
C LYS A 44 19.59 -15.85 -10.12
N GLU A 45 18.87 -15.05 -9.33
CA GLU A 45 18.82 -15.22 -7.87
C GLU A 45 18.01 -16.47 -7.47
N ALA A 46 16.88 -16.75 -8.13
CA ALA A 46 16.11 -17.97 -7.90
C ALA A 46 16.90 -19.25 -8.22
N GLN A 47 17.69 -19.24 -9.30
CA GLN A 47 18.58 -20.35 -9.64
C GLN A 47 19.64 -20.62 -8.56
N LYS A 48 20.17 -19.58 -7.91
CA LYS A 48 21.18 -19.74 -6.83
C LYS A 48 20.62 -20.48 -5.61
N VAL A 49 19.34 -20.30 -5.31
CA VAL A 49 18.69 -20.98 -4.18
C VAL A 49 17.98 -22.28 -4.59
N GLY A 50 18.02 -22.65 -5.88
CA GLY A 50 17.39 -23.86 -6.40
C GLY A 50 15.86 -23.79 -6.49
N ALA A 51 15.28 -22.58 -6.55
CA ALA A 51 13.84 -22.41 -6.72
C ALA A 51 13.40 -22.69 -8.17
N VAL A 52 12.18 -23.16 -8.32
CA VAL A 52 11.54 -23.47 -9.61
C VAL A 52 10.65 -22.30 -10.01
N MET A 53 11.10 -21.51 -10.98
CA MET A 53 10.38 -20.30 -11.44
C MET A 53 9.57 -20.57 -12.70
N VAL A 54 8.34 -20.08 -12.72
CA VAL A 54 7.47 -20.07 -13.90
C VAL A 54 7.10 -18.62 -14.22
N LEU A 55 7.28 -18.24 -15.47
CA LEU A 55 6.99 -16.89 -15.96
C LEU A 55 5.58 -16.83 -16.56
N ASP A 56 4.80 -15.83 -16.16
CA ASP A 56 3.46 -15.54 -16.67
C ASP A 56 3.41 -14.08 -17.19
N PRO A 57 3.99 -13.79 -18.37
CA PRO A 57 3.96 -12.46 -18.95
C PRO A 57 2.54 -12.08 -19.40
N TYR A 58 2.13 -10.84 -19.12
CA TYR A 58 0.83 -10.36 -19.56
C TYR A 58 0.91 -9.02 -20.31
N VAL A 59 -0.11 -8.74 -21.10
CA VAL A 59 -0.24 -7.50 -21.86
C VAL A 59 -1.51 -6.78 -21.39
N PRO A 60 -1.41 -5.71 -20.57
CA PRO A 60 -2.57 -5.03 -19.97
C PRO A 60 -3.64 -4.65 -21.00
N LYS A 61 -3.24 -4.04 -22.11
CA LYS A 61 -4.13 -3.61 -23.17
C LYS A 61 -4.94 -4.77 -23.80
N LEU A 62 -4.31 -5.92 -24.04
CA LEU A 62 -5.02 -7.09 -24.59
C LEU A 62 -5.97 -7.70 -23.55
N ASN A 63 -5.55 -7.71 -22.29
CA ASN A 63 -6.40 -8.19 -21.21
C ASN A 63 -7.65 -7.30 -21.01
N ALA A 64 -7.51 -5.97 -21.10
CA ALA A 64 -8.65 -5.05 -21.08
C ALA A 64 -9.61 -5.34 -22.25
N ARG A 65 -9.11 -5.44 -23.49
CA ARG A 65 -9.93 -5.77 -24.67
C ARG A 65 -10.67 -7.11 -24.55
N LEU A 66 -10.01 -8.12 -23.99
CA LEU A 66 -10.67 -9.40 -23.71
C LEU A 66 -11.74 -9.29 -22.62
N ALA A 67 -11.51 -8.42 -21.62
CA ALA A 67 -12.44 -8.21 -20.52
C ALA A 67 -13.69 -7.42 -20.92
N GLU A 68 -13.63 -6.54 -21.91
CA GLU A 68 -14.78 -5.85 -22.50
C GLU A 68 -15.88 -6.83 -22.97
N HIS A 69 -15.46 -8.02 -23.42
CA HIS A 69 -16.33 -9.06 -23.95
C HIS A 69 -16.31 -10.34 -23.09
N ASN A 70 -16.22 -10.20 -21.78
CA ASN A 70 -16.26 -11.34 -20.87
C ASN A 70 -17.57 -12.13 -21.03
N THR A 71 -17.43 -13.45 -21.02
CA THR A 71 -18.54 -14.40 -20.97
C THR A 71 -18.39 -15.28 -19.73
N ASP A 72 -19.48 -15.88 -19.27
CA ASP A 72 -19.44 -16.82 -18.13
C ASP A 72 -18.45 -17.96 -18.36
N ALA A 73 -18.40 -18.51 -19.58
CA ALA A 73 -17.46 -19.56 -19.94
C ALA A 73 -15.98 -19.10 -19.80
N ARG A 74 -15.68 -17.84 -20.15
CA ARG A 74 -14.34 -17.29 -19.96
C ARG A 74 -14.03 -17.08 -18.48
N LEU A 75 -14.98 -16.55 -17.69
CA LEU A 75 -14.80 -16.36 -16.27
C LEU A 75 -14.55 -17.69 -15.53
N GLU A 76 -15.29 -18.74 -15.87
CA GLU A 76 -15.07 -20.09 -15.35
C GLU A 76 -13.68 -20.63 -15.72
N LEU A 77 -13.20 -20.40 -16.93
CA LEU A 77 -11.86 -20.82 -17.33
C LEU A 77 -10.77 -20.06 -16.57
N LEU A 78 -10.94 -18.74 -16.38
CA LEU A 78 -10.01 -17.92 -15.61
C LEU A 78 -9.98 -18.33 -14.13
N LYS A 79 -11.16 -18.65 -13.55
CA LYS A 79 -11.24 -19.21 -12.19
C LYS A 79 -10.44 -20.49 -12.07
N LYS A 80 -10.61 -21.47 -12.98
CA LYS A 80 -9.86 -22.73 -12.98
C LYS A 80 -8.34 -22.51 -13.12
N LYS A 81 -7.91 -21.54 -13.96
CA LYS A 81 -6.50 -21.15 -14.06
C LYS A 81 -5.98 -20.69 -12.70
N LYS A 82 -6.71 -19.80 -12.05
CA LYS A 82 -6.35 -19.24 -10.74
C LYS A 82 -6.34 -20.29 -9.62
N GLU A 83 -7.31 -21.22 -9.62
CA GLU A 83 -7.32 -22.39 -8.73
C GLU A 83 -6.10 -23.28 -8.92
N PHE A 84 -5.72 -23.55 -10.17
CA PHE A 84 -4.52 -24.32 -10.47
C PHE A 84 -3.27 -23.59 -9.94
N GLU A 85 -3.15 -22.29 -10.16
CA GLU A 85 -2.01 -21.49 -9.72
C GLU A 85 -1.86 -21.53 -8.20
N VAL A 86 -2.92 -21.19 -7.45
CA VAL A 86 -2.84 -21.14 -5.98
C VAL A 86 -2.55 -22.51 -5.34
N ASN A 87 -2.95 -23.61 -6.00
CA ASN A 87 -2.73 -24.97 -5.51
C ASN A 87 -1.35 -25.55 -5.89
N ASN A 88 -0.63 -24.95 -6.85
CA ASN A 88 0.62 -25.50 -7.37
C ASN A 88 1.85 -24.62 -7.14
N PHE A 89 1.67 -23.34 -6.78
CA PHE A 89 2.77 -22.44 -6.47
C PHE A 89 2.82 -22.14 -4.96
N ASP A 90 4.02 -22.08 -4.43
CA ASP A 90 4.29 -21.73 -3.03
C ASP A 90 4.39 -20.21 -2.87
N ALA A 91 4.81 -19.50 -3.93
CA ALA A 91 5.04 -18.07 -3.92
C ALA A 91 4.64 -17.37 -5.23
N PHE A 92 4.31 -16.07 -5.12
CA PHE A 92 3.90 -15.23 -6.24
C PHE A 92 4.69 -13.92 -6.25
N ILE A 93 5.26 -13.55 -7.39
CA ILE A 93 5.84 -12.24 -7.65
C ILE A 93 4.96 -11.52 -8.66
N MET A 94 4.38 -10.40 -8.27
CA MET A 94 3.52 -9.57 -9.12
C MET A 94 4.25 -8.26 -9.42
N ILE A 95 4.71 -8.10 -10.66
CA ILE A 95 5.40 -6.90 -11.12
C ILE A 95 4.45 -6.11 -12.01
N ARG A 96 3.94 -5.02 -11.47
CA ARG A 96 3.11 -4.06 -12.20
C ARG A 96 3.99 -3.04 -12.91
N THR A 97 3.46 -2.44 -13.95
CA THR A 97 4.07 -1.28 -14.63
C THR A 97 3.02 -0.20 -14.80
N GLY A 98 3.45 1.04 -14.72
CA GLY A 98 2.59 2.18 -15.05
C GLY A 98 2.03 2.03 -16.46
N PHE A 99 0.71 2.14 -16.57
CA PHE A 99 -0.05 1.95 -17.80
C PHE A 99 -1.18 2.97 -17.84
N ASN A 100 -1.81 3.17 -19.01
CA ASN A 100 -2.94 4.08 -19.12
C ASN A 100 -4.07 3.68 -18.16
N ASP A 101 -4.32 4.48 -17.14
CA ASP A 101 -5.30 4.21 -16.08
C ASP A 101 -6.74 4.05 -16.62
N TYR A 102 -6.99 4.58 -17.80
CA TYR A 102 -8.31 4.55 -18.44
C TYR A 102 -8.50 3.36 -19.40
N GLU A 103 -7.50 2.50 -19.60
CA GLU A 103 -7.58 1.42 -20.59
C GLU A 103 -8.67 0.39 -20.27
N SER A 104 -9.08 0.28 -19.01
CA SER A 104 -10.15 -0.62 -18.58
C SER A 104 -11.52 0.05 -18.38
N MET A 105 -11.68 1.32 -18.79
CA MET A 105 -12.94 2.08 -18.64
C MET A 105 -14.16 1.37 -19.25
N ASP A 106 -13.94 0.73 -20.39
CA ASP A 106 -15.00 0.08 -21.16
C ASP A 106 -15.32 -1.35 -20.66
N VAL A 107 -14.57 -1.84 -19.66
CA VAL A 107 -14.83 -3.16 -19.05
C VAL A 107 -16.09 -3.11 -18.21
N PRO A 108 -17.11 -3.99 -18.48
CA PRO A 108 -18.36 -3.99 -17.73
C PRO A 108 -18.13 -4.25 -16.23
N LYS A 109 -18.51 -3.30 -15.38
CA LYS A 109 -18.34 -3.40 -13.91
C LYS A 109 -19.04 -4.63 -13.32
N GLU A 110 -20.18 -5.03 -13.88
CA GLU A 110 -20.90 -6.22 -13.46
C GLU A 110 -20.05 -7.49 -13.61
N MET A 111 -19.41 -7.68 -14.77
CA MET A 111 -18.55 -8.83 -15.03
C MET A 111 -17.31 -8.85 -14.15
N THR A 112 -16.74 -7.68 -13.85
CA THR A 112 -15.63 -7.55 -12.89
C THR A 112 -16.06 -7.96 -11.48
N ARG A 113 -17.23 -7.48 -11.01
CA ARG A 113 -17.80 -7.87 -9.71
C ARG A 113 -18.10 -9.37 -9.64
N LYS A 114 -18.70 -9.93 -10.71
CA LYS A 114 -19.00 -11.35 -10.82
C LYS A 114 -17.72 -12.18 -10.69
N TYR A 115 -16.67 -11.83 -11.44
CA TYR A 115 -15.39 -12.54 -11.36
C TYR A 115 -14.76 -12.43 -9.97
N GLY A 116 -14.75 -11.25 -9.36
CA GLY A 116 -14.26 -11.06 -8.00
C GLY A 116 -14.97 -11.96 -6.99
N ALA A 117 -16.31 -12.01 -7.03
CA ALA A 117 -17.09 -12.90 -6.17
C ALA A 117 -16.81 -14.39 -6.41
N MET A 118 -16.60 -14.79 -7.70
CA MET A 118 -16.26 -16.17 -8.04
C MET A 118 -14.87 -16.60 -7.57
N THR A 119 -13.94 -15.67 -7.38
CA THR A 119 -12.53 -15.97 -7.06
C THR A 119 -12.13 -15.55 -5.65
N GLN A 120 -13.05 -15.01 -4.85
CA GLN A 120 -12.75 -14.49 -3.51
C GLN A 120 -12.03 -15.51 -2.61
N GLU A 121 -12.55 -16.72 -2.50
CA GLU A 121 -11.93 -17.78 -1.68
C GLU A 121 -10.52 -18.16 -2.16
N ILE A 122 -10.27 -18.11 -3.48
CA ILE A 122 -8.96 -18.39 -4.07
C ILE A 122 -7.97 -17.26 -3.76
N ASP A 123 -8.45 -16.02 -3.82
CA ASP A 123 -7.65 -14.85 -3.46
C ASP A 123 -7.31 -14.85 -1.96
N ASP A 124 -8.25 -15.23 -1.11
CA ASP A 124 -8.04 -15.35 0.33
C ASP A 124 -6.95 -16.40 0.64
N VAL A 125 -6.94 -17.55 -0.03
CA VAL A 125 -5.87 -18.56 0.10
C VAL A 125 -4.52 -17.97 -0.38
N ARG A 126 -4.50 -17.28 -1.53
CA ARG A 126 -3.26 -16.67 -2.05
C ARG A 126 -2.69 -15.63 -1.09
N ILE A 127 -3.55 -14.78 -0.52
CA ILE A 127 -3.13 -13.66 0.35
C ILE A 127 -2.69 -14.17 1.72
N ASN A 128 -3.42 -15.12 2.29
CA ASN A 128 -3.24 -15.53 3.68
C ASN A 128 -2.36 -16.78 3.86
N GLU A 129 -2.25 -17.64 2.84
CA GLU A 129 -1.58 -18.95 2.95
C GLU A 129 -0.39 -19.11 2.02
N ARG A 130 -0.12 -18.14 1.15
CA ARG A 130 1.01 -18.18 0.22
C ARG A 130 1.94 -17.00 0.45
N GLU A 131 3.21 -17.20 0.11
CA GLU A 131 4.14 -16.07 0.06
C GLU A 131 3.88 -15.26 -1.20
N TRP A 132 3.90 -13.94 -1.09
CA TRP A 132 3.74 -13.08 -2.27
C TRP A 132 4.44 -11.75 -2.09
N VAL A 133 4.87 -11.18 -3.21
CA VAL A 133 5.36 -9.81 -3.26
C VAL A 133 4.76 -9.08 -4.45
N LEU A 134 4.37 -7.84 -4.21
CA LEU A 134 3.87 -6.90 -5.21
C LEU A 134 4.81 -5.71 -5.33
N LEU A 135 5.17 -5.34 -6.55
CA LEU A 135 5.93 -4.11 -6.81
C LEU A 135 5.50 -3.44 -8.11
N ASN A 136 5.70 -2.12 -8.17
CA ASN A 136 5.56 -1.33 -9.38
C ASN A 136 6.95 -1.12 -10.00
N TYR A 137 7.18 -1.71 -11.19
CA TYR A 137 8.39 -1.44 -11.96
C TYR A 137 8.27 -0.08 -12.66
N PRO A 138 9.22 0.85 -12.45
CA PRO A 138 9.07 2.23 -12.90
C PRO A 138 9.01 2.38 -14.42
N THR A 139 8.13 3.25 -14.87
CA THR A 139 7.90 3.58 -16.30
C THR A 139 7.92 5.08 -16.55
N ASP A 140 7.87 5.47 -17.83
CA ASP A 140 7.74 6.87 -18.25
C ASP A 140 6.45 7.51 -17.73
N LEU A 141 5.36 6.72 -17.58
CA LEU A 141 4.11 7.23 -17.04
C LEU A 141 4.22 7.55 -15.55
N ASP A 142 4.92 6.72 -14.79
CA ASP A 142 5.14 6.96 -13.36
C ASP A 142 6.04 8.20 -13.17
N ALA A 143 7.08 8.36 -13.99
CA ALA A 143 7.91 9.56 -14.01
C ALA A 143 7.09 10.82 -14.32
N TYR A 144 6.17 10.73 -15.29
CA TYR A 144 5.27 11.83 -15.63
C TYR A 144 4.34 12.20 -14.46
N LYS A 145 3.71 11.21 -13.81
CA LYS A 145 2.85 11.42 -12.63
C LYS A 145 3.62 12.09 -11.49
N ALA A 146 4.86 11.62 -11.24
CA ALA A 146 5.77 12.18 -10.25
C ALA A 146 6.40 13.53 -10.65
N LYS A 147 6.11 14.06 -11.85
CA LYS A 147 6.68 15.28 -12.42
C LYS A 147 8.23 15.28 -12.47
N MET A 148 8.79 14.12 -12.76
CA MET A 148 10.24 13.87 -12.87
C MET A 148 10.64 13.50 -14.29
N THR A 149 11.94 13.61 -14.60
CA THR A 149 12.49 12.94 -15.78
C THR A 149 12.53 11.44 -15.54
N THR A 150 12.36 10.62 -16.60
CA THR A 150 12.42 9.15 -16.50
C THR A 150 13.67 8.65 -15.78
N GLU A 151 14.83 9.24 -16.07
CA GLU A 151 16.10 8.84 -15.46
C GLU A 151 16.09 9.09 -13.94
N LYS A 152 15.69 10.28 -13.50
CA LYS A 152 15.58 10.62 -12.08
C LYS A 152 14.57 9.77 -11.35
N PHE A 153 13.42 9.51 -11.97
CA PHE A 153 12.40 8.66 -11.35
C PHE A 153 12.90 7.21 -11.23
N ASN A 154 13.57 6.68 -12.25
CA ASN A 154 14.15 5.32 -12.20
C ASN A 154 15.21 5.20 -11.08
N GLU A 155 16.08 6.19 -10.91
CA GLU A 155 17.05 6.23 -9.82
C GLU A 155 16.36 6.26 -8.46
N PHE A 156 15.40 7.17 -8.29
CA PHE A 156 14.59 7.30 -7.09
C PHE A 156 13.85 5.99 -6.76
N ALA A 157 13.12 5.43 -7.72
CA ALA A 157 12.34 4.21 -7.52
C ALA A 157 13.22 3.03 -7.07
N LEU A 158 14.39 2.86 -7.70
CA LEU A 158 15.33 1.82 -7.28
C LEU A 158 15.93 2.09 -5.89
N ASP A 159 16.21 3.36 -5.55
CA ASP A 159 16.71 3.73 -4.21
C ASP A 159 15.69 3.42 -3.12
N VAL A 160 14.43 3.71 -3.40
CA VAL A 160 13.30 3.45 -2.49
C VAL A 160 13.06 1.94 -2.33
N MET A 161 13.16 1.17 -3.42
CA MET A 161 12.91 -0.27 -3.40
C MET A 161 14.06 -1.09 -2.82
N THR A 162 15.26 -0.51 -2.69
CA THR A 162 16.47 -1.19 -2.19
C THR A 162 16.93 -0.68 -0.84
N VAL A 163 16.04 -0.10 -0.05
CA VAL A 163 16.33 0.24 1.35
C VAL A 163 16.63 -1.03 2.16
N ASP A 164 17.36 -0.88 3.26
CA ASP A 164 17.67 -2.01 4.14
C ASP A 164 16.43 -2.41 4.96
N TYR A 165 15.55 -3.20 4.34
CA TYR A 165 14.32 -3.70 4.98
C TYR A 165 14.61 -4.56 6.21
N LYS A 166 15.72 -5.29 6.24
CA LYS A 166 16.10 -6.08 7.40
C LYS A 166 16.40 -5.17 8.59
N LYS A 167 17.17 -4.08 8.37
CA LYS A 167 17.39 -3.08 9.40
C LYS A 167 16.08 -2.42 9.83
N MET A 168 15.25 -2.02 8.85
CA MET A 168 13.94 -1.41 9.11
C MET A 168 13.07 -2.33 9.98
N SER A 169 13.06 -3.64 9.72
CA SER A 169 12.27 -4.59 10.52
C SER A 169 12.74 -4.73 11.97
N GLU A 170 14.02 -4.48 12.25
CA GLU A 170 14.52 -4.40 13.62
C GLU A 170 14.20 -3.03 14.27
N ASP A 171 14.40 -1.95 13.52
CA ASP A 171 14.21 -0.58 14.02
C ASP A 171 12.74 -0.29 14.37
N ILE A 172 11.77 -0.93 13.71
CA ILE A 172 10.34 -0.70 13.91
C ILE A 172 9.74 -1.45 15.12
N LYS A 173 10.43 -2.45 15.65
CA LYS A 173 9.93 -3.29 16.76
C LYS A 173 9.50 -2.49 18.00
N PRO A 174 10.28 -1.51 18.49
CA PRO A 174 9.84 -0.71 19.64
C PRO A 174 8.56 0.08 19.36
N LEU A 175 8.37 0.56 18.12
CA LEU A 175 7.14 1.26 17.75
C LEU A 175 5.94 0.30 17.71
N LYS A 176 6.12 -0.92 17.20
CA LYS A 176 5.10 -1.98 17.28
C LYS A 176 4.67 -2.25 18.73
N GLU A 177 5.63 -2.50 19.60
CA GLU A 177 5.37 -2.76 21.02
C GLU A 177 4.67 -1.58 21.72
N LEU A 178 5.02 -0.35 21.35
CA LEU A 178 4.37 0.85 21.85
C LEU A 178 2.92 0.94 21.36
N MET A 179 2.66 0.74 20.07
CA MET A 179 1.30 0.76 19.51
C MET A 179 0.41 -0.30 20.15
N GLU A 180 0.89 -1.52 20.33
CA GLU A 180 0.11 -2.64 20.90
C GLU A 180 -0.30 -2.43 22.36
N ARG A 181 0.42 -1.60 23.13
CA ARG A 181 0.05 -1.25 24.51
C ARG A 181 -0.73 0.07 24.64
N THR A 182 -0.85 0.83 23.56
CA THR A 182 -1.51 2.14 23.55
C THR A 182 -3.02 1.99 23.48
N ASP A 183 -3.72 2.78 24.28
CA ASP A 183 -5.16 2.96 24.17
C ASP A 183 -5.48 4.16 23.28
N LYS A 184 -5.09 5.36 23.72
CA LYS A 184 -5.51 6.63 23.13
C LYS A 184 -4.45 7.20 22.18
N VAL A 185 -4.87 7.54 20.99
CA VAL A 185 -4.07 8.30 20.02
C VAL A 185 -4.68 9.68 19.85
N ARG A 186 -3.85 10.72 19.83
CA ARG A 186 -4.23 12.08 19.37
C ARG A 186 -3.23 12.54 18.33
N ILE A 187 -3.76 13.11 17.24
CA ILE A 187 -2.97 13.68 16.16
C ILE A 187 -3.33 15.16 16.03
N VAL A 188 -2.32 16.02 16.03
CA VAL A 188 -2.45 17.46 15.87
C VAL A 188 -1.58 17.91 14.70
N ALA A 189 -2.16 18.70 13.80
CA ALA A 189 -1.47 19.32 12.66
C ALA A 189 -2.28 20.55 12.20
N PRO A 190 -1.85 21.33 11.21
CA PRO A 190 -2.69 22.37 10.65
C PRO A 190 -4.07 21.83 10.21
N ASN A 191 -5.15 22.46 10.71
CA ASN A 191 -6.54 22.04 10.49
C ASN A 191 -6.86 20.59 10.92
N THR A 192 -6.07 20.03 11.82
CA THR A 192 -6.22 18.66 12.31
C THR A 192 -6.10 18.62 13.82
N ASP A 193 -7.14 18.09 14.47
CA ASP A 193 -7.11 17.64 15.88
C ASP A 193 -8.10 16.48 15.98
N ILE A 194 -7.56 15.28 16.02
CA ILE A 194 -8.34 14.04 16.01
C ILE A 194 -7.86 13.10 17.09
N THR A 195 -8.81 12.41 17.72
CA THR A 195 -8.53 11.41 18.76
C THR A 195 -9.27 10.12 18.47
N PHE A 196 -8.64 9.00 18.83
CA PHE A 196 -9.23 7.66 18.71
C PHE A 196 -8.51 6.67 19.63
N SER A 197 -9.08 5.49 19.79
CA SER A 197 -8.47 4.36 20.49
C SER A 197 -7.95 3.32 19.51
N ILE A 198 -6.80 2.71 19.80
CA ILE A 198 -6.27 1.51 19.11
C ILE A 198 -6.19 0.30 20.04
N LYS A 199 -6.87 0.38 21.17
CA LYS A 199 -6.81 -0.63 22.22
C LYS A 199 -7.24 -2.01 21.76
N GLY A 200 -6.35 -2.98 21.96
CA GLY A 200 -6.62 -4.38 21.65
C GLY A 200 -6.53 -4.73 20.17
N LEU A 201 -6.09 -3.79 19.33
CA LEU A 201 -5.83 -4.01 17.91
C LEU A 201 -4.33 -4.22 17.69
N SER A 202 -3.98 -5.11 16.77
CA SER A 202 -2.60 -5.42 16.43
C SER A 202 -1.92 -4.23 15.74
N ALA A 203 -0.60 -4.13 15.88
CA ALA A 203 0.24 -3.27 15.06
C ALA A 203 1.06 -4.13 14.10
N ILE A 204 0.92 -3.88 12.81
CA ILE A 204 1.49 -4.69 11.73
C ILE A 204 2.60 -3.90 11.04
N PRO A 205 3.87 -4.26 11.23
CA PRO A 205 4.97 -3.68 10.48
C PRO A 205 4.96 -4.18 9.04
N CYS A 206 5.17 -3.26 8.10
CA CYS A 206 5.36 -3.53 6.68
C CYS A 206 6.79 -3.13 6.30
N THR A 207 7.65 -4.13 6.14
CA THR A 207 9.09 -3.93 5.98
C THR A 207 9.65 -4.72 4.80
N GLY A 208 8.93 -4.80 3.67
CA GLY A 208 9.39 -5.38 2.42
C GLY A 208 9.06 -6.86 2.25
N GLU A 209 8.18 -7.43 3.09
CA GLU A 209 7.74 -8.81 2.93
C GLU A 209 6.65 -8.99 1.88
N LYS A 210 5.78 -8.00 1.71
CA LYS A 210 4.62 -8.09 0.79
C LYS A 210 4.65 -7.02 -0.30
N ASN A 211 4.84 -5.77 0.04
CA ASN A 211 4.94 -4.67 -0.91
C ASN A 211 6.39 -4.21 -1.09
N ILE A 212 6.75 -3.75 -2.28
CA ILE A 212 8.01 -3.05 -2.58
C ILE A 212 7.71 -1.88 -3.53
N PRO A 213 7.98 -0.61 -3.12
CA PRO A 213 8.56 -0.22 -1.84
C PRO A 213 7.65 -0.50 -0.65
N ASP A 214 8.27 -0.50 0.53
CA ASP A 214 7.61 -0.68 1.81
C ASP A 214 8.20 0.29 2.85
N GLY A 215 7.66 0.29 4.07
CA GLY A 215 8.16 1.13 5.16
C GLY A 215 7.03 1.87 5.87
N GLU A 216 6.20 1.12 6.56
CA GLU A 216 5.14 1.64 7.42
C GLU A 216 4.85 0.68 8.56
N ILE A 217 4.06 1.15 9.50
CA ILE A 217 3.40 0.30 10.48
C ILE A 217 1.95 0.74 10.62
N TYR A 218 1.04 -0.20 10.50
CA TYR A 218 -0.39 0.10 10.63
C TYR A 218 -1.07 -0.61 11.78
N SER A 219 -2.18 -0.04 12.18
CA SER A 219 -3.18 -0.56 13.09
C SER A 219 -4.54 -0.09 12.60
N ALA A 220 -5.61 -0.37 13.32
CA ALA A 220 -6.92 0.21 13.04
C ALA A 220 -7.45 0.95 14.27
N PRO A 221 -8.23 2.03 14.10
CA PRO A 221 -8.97 2.60 15.22
C PRO A 221 -10.09 1.67 15.68
N VAL A 222 -10.36 1.63 16.98
CA VAL A 222 -11.62 1.07 17.47
C VAL A 222 -12.78 1.81 16.79
N LYS A 223 -13.64 1.08 16.09
CA LYS A 223 -14.58 1.61 15.09
C LYS A 223 -15.34 2.87 15.51
N ASN A 224 -15.85 2.92 16.74
CA ASN A 224 -16.68 4.03 17.23
C ASN A 224 -15.91 5.04 18.09
N SER A 225 -14.57 4.98 18.11
CA SER A 225 -13.77 5.84 19.00
C SER A 225 -13.28 7.13 18.36
N VAL A 226 -13.36 7.25 17.03
CA VAL A 226 -12.79 8.38 16.29
C VAL A 226 -13.63 9.63 16.47
N ASN A 227 -12.99 10.73 16.94
CA ASN A 227 -13.63 12.04 17.11
C ASN A 227 -12.67 13.18 16.75
N GLY A 228 -13.17 14.22 16.12
CA GLY A 228 -12.39 15.40 15.73
C GLY A 228 -12.31 15.59 14.22
N VAL A 229 -11.26 16.26 13.76
CA VAL A 229 -11.07 16.62 12.35
C VAL A 229 -9.69 16.22 11.90
N ILE A 230 -9.58 15.66 10.70
CA ILE A 230 -8.32 15.48 9.98
C ILE A 230 -8.40 16.13 8.61
N THR A 231 -7.33 16.86 8.23
CA THR A 231 -7.19 17.45 6.89
C THR A 231 -5.90 16.95 6.28
N TYR A 232 -6.01 16.29 5.13
CA TYR A 232 -4.87 15.74 4.42
C TYR A 232 -4.20 16.82 3.56
N ASN A 233 -2.86 16.77 3.46
CA ASN A 233 -2.06 17.77 2.75
C ASN A 233 -1.33 17.20 1.52
N THR A 234 -1.73 16.02 1.10
CA THR A 234 -1.26 15.40 -0.16
C THR A 234 -2.43 15.23 -1.13
N PRO A 235 -2.17 15.19 -2.45
CA PRO A 235 -3.18 14.78 -3.41
C PRO A 235 -3.68 13.36 -3.12
N SER A 236 -4.99 13.16 -3.12
CA SER A 236 -5.64 11.88 -2.82
C SER A 236 -6.34 11.35 -4.08
N PRO A 237 -5.67 10.53 -4.91
CA PRO A 237 -6.28 9.97 -6.13
C PRO A 237 -7.30 8.89 -5.78
N TYR A 238 -8.45 8.90 -6.45
CA TYR A 238 -9.48 7.88 -6.32
C TYR A 238 -10.29 7.73 -7.61
N GLN A 239 -10.33 6.51 -8.17
CA GLN A 239 -11.11 6.17 -9.37
C GLN A 239 -10.95 7.16 -10.54
N GLY A 240 -9.70 7.59 -10.81
CA GLY A 240 -9.36 8.50 -11.90
C GLY A 240 -9.58 9.99 -11.61
N ASN A 241 -10.04 10.35 -10.41
CA ASN A 241 -10.10 11.73 -9.93
C ASN A 241 -8.99 11.95 -8.89
N VAL A 242 -8.60 13.21 -8.69
CA VAL A 242 -7.68 13.62 -7.63
C VAL A 242 -8.41 14.62 -6.75
N TYR A 243 -8.38 14.40 -5.44
CA TYR A 243 -8.97 15.27 -4.44
C TYR A 243 -7.86 15.91 -3.60
N ASN A 244 -7.88 17.23 -3.47
CA ASN A 244 -6.91 17.98 -2.69
C ASN A 244 -7.55 18.52 -1.41
N HIS A 245 -6.73 18.65 -0.36
CA HIS A 245 -7.14 19.16 0.95
C HIS A 245 -8.43 18.51 1.48
N VAL A 246 -8.55 17.19 1.30
CA VAL A 246 -9.68 16.44 1.86
C VAL A 246 -9.70 16.63 3.36
N SER A 247 -10.84 17.11 3.89
CA SER A 247 -11.05 17.32 5.32
C SER A 247 -12.24 16.50 5.80
N LEU A 248 -12.02 15.66 6.80
CA LEU A 248 -13.02 14.75 7.35
C LEU A 248 -13.28 15.10 8.82
N THR A 249 -14.56 15.33 9.18
CA THR A 249 -14.99 15.50 10.56
C THR A 249 -15.67 14.24 11.05
N PHE A 250 -15.21 13.74 12.20
CA PHE A 250 -15.70 12.51 12.81
C PHE A 250 -16.44 12.76 14.11
N GLU A 251 -17.52 12.02 14.30
CA GLU A 251 -18.23 11.93 15.57
C GLU A 251 -18.58 10.46 15.84
N ASN A 252 -18.11 9.93 16.98
CA ASN A 252 -18.32 8.54 17.39
C ASN A 252 -17.95 7.52 16.28
N GLY A 253 -16.80 7.75 15.62
CA GLY A 253 -16.25 6.90 14.57
C GLY A 253 -16.75 7.22 13.16
N LYS A 254 -17.85 7.93 13.01
CA LYS A 254 -18.48 8.17 11.72
C LYS A 254 -18.08 9.51 11.12
N ILE A 255 -17.76 9.53 9.83
CA ILE A 255 -17.60 10.76 9.04
C ILE A 255 -18.96 11.44 8.94
N ILE A 256 -19.11 12.60 9.61
CA ILE A 256 -20.32 13.43 9.58
C ILE A 256 -20.22 14.58 8.58
N LYS A 257 -18.98 14.94 8.17
CA LYS A 257 -18.72 15.96 7.16
C LYS A 257 -17.45 15.59 6.39
N ALA A 258 -17.50 15.69 5.07
CA ALA A 258 -16.37 15.56 4.18
C ALA A 258 -16.34 16.72 3.19
N THR A 259 -15.21 17.38 3.03
CA THR A 259 -14.99 18.49 2.08
C THR A 259 -13.64 18.36 1.39
N CYS A 260 -13.51 18.95 0.20
CA CYS A 260 -12.27 19.02 -0.57
C CYS A 260 -12.23 20.30 -1.40
N ASP A 261 -11.17 20.53 -2.14
CA ASP A 261 -11.05 21.71 -3.02
C ASP A 261 -11.89 21.57 -4.31
N GLU A 262 -12.14 20.34 -4.76
CA GLU A 262 -12.74 20.08 -6.09
C GLU A 262 -14.27 20.00 -6.06
N ASP A 263 -14.81 18.97 -5.40
CA ASP A 263 -16.24 18.66 -5.49
C ASP A 263 -16.69 17.84 -4.25
N ASP A 264 -17.29 18.54 -3.29
CA ASP A 264 -17.77 17.92 -2.04
C ASP A 264 -18.88 16.90 -2.30
N GLU A 265 -19.70 17.04 -3.33
CA GLU A 265 -20.81 16.11 -3.64
C GLU A 265 -20.22 14.77 -4.10
N LYS A 266 -19.29 14.79 -5.08
CA LYS A 266 -18.59 13.58 -5.54
C LYS A 266 -17.77 12.92 -4.44
N LEU A 267 -17.11 13.72 -3.60
CA LEU A 267 -16.39 13.20 -2.45
C LEU A 267 -17.34 12.43 -1.50
N ASN A 268 -18.51 13.01 -1.20
CA ASN A 268 -19.49 12.37 -0.34
C ASN A 268 -20.13 11.12 -0.97
N GLU A 269 -20.33 11.07 -2.30
CA GLU A 269 -20.79 9.86 -2.99
C GLU A 269 -19.86 8.67 -2.76
N ILE A 270 -18.53 8.89 -2.64
CA ILE A 270 -17.57 7.83 -2.31
C ILE A 270 -17.83 7.30 -0.90
N PHE A 271 -18.01 8.18 0.08
CA PHE A 271 -18.30 7.81 1.47
C PHE A 271 -19.72 7.28 1.69
N ASP A 272 -20.62 7.45 0.73
CA ASP A 272 -21.98 6.92 0.75
C ASP A 272 -22.11 5.60 -0.04
N THR A 273 -20.99 5.02 -0.51
CA THR A 273 -20.97 3.75 -1.24
C THR A 273 -21.59 2.62 -0.42
N ASP A 274 -21.29 2.55 0.87
CA ASP A 274 -21.86 1.64 1.86
C ASP A 274 -21.72 2.22 3.28
N GLU A 275 -22.30 1.54 4.28
CA GLU A 275 -22.27 2.01 5.68
C GLU A 275 -20.84 2.11 6.23
N GLY A 276 -19.96 1.15 5.89
CA GLY A 276 -18.59 1.09 6.38
C GLY A 276 -17.68 2.15 5.77
N ALA A 277 -18.04 2.72 4.60
CA ALA A 277 -17.25 3.73 3.91
C ALA A 277 -17.07 5.03 4.74
N ARG A 278 -17.97 5.30 5.69
CA ARG A 278 -17.87 6.45 6.60
C ARG A 278 -17.12 6.15 7.90
N TYR A 279 -16.52 4.97 8.04
CA TYR A 279 -15.71 4.60 9.20
C TYR A 279 -14.28 4.31 8.76
N VAL A 280 -13.36 4.37 9.72
CA VAL A 280 -11.94 4.17 9.45
C VAL A 280 -11.56 2.70 9.60
N GLY A 281 -10.85 2.16 8.60
CA GLY A 281 -10.31 0.81 8.59
C GLY A 281 -8.84 0.74 8.94
N GLU A 282 -8.08 1.85 8.78
CA GLU A 282 -6.65 1.82 9.02
C GLU A 282 -6.10 3.16 9.53
N PHE A 283 -5.11 3.06 10.40
CA PHE A 283 -4.22 4.14 10.85
C PHE A 283 -2.78 3.66 10.75
N ALA A 284 -1.95 4.36 9.99
CA ALA A 284 -0.55 3.96 9.80
C ALA A 284 0.44 5.12 9.87
N LEU A 285 1.70 4.77 10.11
CA LEU A 285 2.84 5.70 10.16
C LEU A 285 3.86 5.33 9.10
N GLY A 286 4.13 6.25 8.15
CA GLY A 286 5.14 6.09 7.13
C GLY A 286 6.55 6.32 7.68
N VAL A 287 7.48 5.41 7.34
CA VAL A 287 8.86 5.39 7.84
C VAL A 287 9.90 5.09 6.77
N ASN A 288 9.55 5.05 5.47
CA ASN A 288 10.55 4.81 4.43
C ASN A 288 11.51 6.01 4.30
N PRO A 289 12.82 5.84 4.55
CA PRO A 289 13.77 6.95 4.56
C PRO A 289 13.98 7.65 3.22
N LYS A 290 13.58 7.02 2.12
CA LYS A 290 13.81 7.53 0.76
C LYS A 290 12.59 8.15 0.12
N ILE A 291 11.41 8.02 0.72
CA ILE A 291 10.18 8.64 0.21
C ILE A 291 9.91 9.91 1.02
N LEU A 292 10.09 11.07 0.40
CA LEU A 292 9.96 12.36 1.08
C LEU A 292 8.78 13.19 0.57
N TYR A 293 8.33 12.96 -0.66
CA TYR A 293 7.30 13.76 -1.33
C TYR A 293 6.28 12.85 -2.01
N PRO A 294 5.04 13.32 -2.19
CA PRO A 294 4.03 12.56 -2.92
C PRO A 294 4.44 12.30 -4.36
N MET A 295 4.29 11.05 -4.80
CA MET A 295 4.58 10.59 -6.16
C MET A 295 3.32 10.44 -7.01
N GLY A 296 2.13 10.54 -6.39
CA GLY A 296 0.84 10.29 -7.04
C GLY A 296 0.56 8.80 -7.27
N ASP A 297 1.25 7.94 -6.53
CA ASP A 297 1.03 6.50 -6.45
C ASP A 297 1.01 6.11 -4.97
N ILE A 298 -0.10 5.55 -4.52
CA ILE A 298 -0.31 5.26 -3.11
C ILE A 298 0.72 4.26 -2.55
N LEU A 299 1.22 3.32 -3.35
CA LEU A 299 2.26 2.39 -2.92
C LEU A 299 3.54 3.08 -2.43
N TYR A 300 3.80 4.31 -2.90
CA TYR A 300 4.87 5.16 -2.40
C TYR A 300 4.36 6.12 -1.32
N ASP A 301 3.22 6.76 -1.56
CA ASP A 301 2.79 7.93 -0.79
C ASP A 301 2.38 7.57 0.65
N GLU A 302 1.83 6.38 0.89
CA GLU A 302 1.49 5.87 2.22
C GLU A 302 2.73 5.62 3.11
N LYS A 303 3.92 5.49 2.49
CA LYS A 303 5.19 5.17 3.18
C LYS A 303 6.11 6.38 3.39
N ILE A 304 5.65 7.58 3.06
CA ILE A 304 6.44 8.82 3.18
C ILE A 304 6.99 8.96 4.60
N LEU A 305 8.30 9.21 4.73
CA LEU A 305 8.94 9.46 6.02
C LEU A 305 8.32 10.66 6.73
N GLY A 306 7.85 10.44 7.96
CA GLY A 306 7.23 11.47 8.78
C GLY A 306 5.78 11.77 8.41
N SER A 307 5.15 10.92 7.61
CA SER A 307 3.71 10.96 7.35
C SER A 307 2.92 10.02 8.25
N LEU A 308 1.63 10.16 8.18
CA LEU A 308 0.64 9.15 8.57
C LEU A 308 -0.38 9.03 7.44
N HIS A 309 -1.04 7.87 7.36
CA HIS A 309 -2.30 7.80 6.63
C HIS A 309 -3.42 7.33 7.54
N PHE A 310 -4.61 7.77 7.21
CA PHE A 310 -5.81 7.50 7.99
C PHE A 310 -6.92 7.20 6.99
N THR A 311 -7.35 5.94 6.94
CA THR A 311 -7.97 5.31 5.79
C THR A 311 -9.43 4.98 6.04
N PRO A 312 -10.37 5.74 5.48
CA PRO A 312 -11.78 5.34 5.48
C PRO A 312 -12.02 4.06 4.70
N GLY A 313 -12.93 3.24 5.21
CA GLY A 313 -13.37 2.02 4.58
C GLY A 313 -12.95 0.75 5.31
N ARG A 314 -12.73 -0.34 4.56
CA ARG A 314 -12.49 -1.68 5.10
C ARG A 314 -11.18 -1.77 5.87
N CYS A 315 -11.21 -2.48 7.02
CA CYS A 315 -10.00 -2.90 7.73
C CYS A 315 -9.40 -4.19 7.14
N TYR A 316 -8.14 -4.45 7.47
CA TYR A 316 -7.48 -5.73 7.17
C TYR A 316 -7.81 -6.80 8.23
N ALA A 317 -7.75 -8.06 7.82
CA ALA A 317 -8.10 -9.18 8.69
C ALA A 317 -7.14 -9.38 9.88
N ASP A 318 -5.88 -9.00 9.74
CA ASP A 318 -4.85 -9.07 10.79
C ASP A 318 -4.91 -7.89 11.77
N CYS A 319 -5.72 -6.88 11.47
CA CYS A 319 -6.03 -5.74 12.33
C CYS A 319 -7.53 -5.39 12.27
N ASP A 320 -8.38 -6.40 12.53
CA ASP A 320 -9.82 -6.32 12.33
C ASP A 320 -10.51 -5.49 13.42
N ASN A 321 -11.02 -4.31 13.07
CA ASN A 321 -11.87 -3.47 13.93
C ASN A 321 -13.38 -3.66 13.67
N GLY A 322 -13.75 -4.65 12.88
CA GLY A 322 -15.13 -4.98 12.50
C GLY A 322 -15.74 -4.07 11.43
N ASN A 323 -14.93 -3.21 10.78
CA ASN A 323 -15.45 -2.36 9.71
C ASN A 323 -15.37 -3.05 8.34
N ILE A 324 -16.53 -3.30 7.75
CA ILE A 324 -16.68 -3.91 6.44
C ILE A 324 -17.13 -2.84 5.45
N SER A 325 -16.38 -2.70 4.36
CA SER A 325 -16.71 -1.77 3.28
C SER A 325 -16.18 -2.29 1.94
N SER A 326 -16.74 -1.80 0.85
CA SER A 326 -16.23 -2.02 -0.51
C SER A 326 -15.13 -1.03 -0.89
N ILE A 327 -14.93 0.02 -0.11
CA ILE A 327 -13.81 0.95 -0.27
C ILE A 327 -12.72 0.71 0.77
N HIS A 328 -11.51 1.09 0.41
CA HIS A 328 -10.34 1.28 1.26
C HIS A 328 -9.54 2.39 0.58
N TRP A 329 -9.52 3.57 1.19
CA TRP A 329 -8.94 4.74 0.56
C TRP A 329 -7.90 5.40 1.46
N ASP A 330 -6.64 5.12 1.16
CA ASP A 330 -5.50 5.68 1.86
C ASP A 330 -5.34 7.14 1.51
N MET A 331 -5.41 7.99 2.51
CA MET A 331 -5.15 9.42 2.40
C MET A 331 -4.05 9.80 3.37
N VAL A 332 -3.10 10.61 2.90
CA VAL A 332 -1.83 10.86 3.58
C VAL A 332 -1.76 12.28 4.14
N LEU A 333 -1.32 12.37 5.40
CA LEU A 333 -0.96 13.62 6.07
C LEU A 333 0.53 13.60 6.42
N ILE A 334 1.32 14.44 5.76
CA ILE A 334 2.74 14.64 6.06
C ILE A 334 2.85 15.63 7.21
N GLN A 335 3.54 15.22 8.30
CA GLN A 335 3.72 16.05 9.48
C GLN A 335 5.11 16.68 9.60
N ARG A 336 5.98 16.57 8.59
CA ARG A 336 7.27 17.26 8.62
C ARG A 336 7.10 18.78 8.61
N GLU A 337 8.10 19.48 9.11
CA GLU A 337 8.11 20.94 9.23
C GLU A 337 7.85 21.67 7.90
N ASP A 338 8.42 21.14 6.80
CA ASP A 338 8.22 21.66 5.43
C ASP A 338 6.78 21.49 4.91
N PHE A 339 5.94 20.71 5.60
CA PHE A 339 4.50 20.51 5.34
C PHE A 339 3.60 21.10 6.44
N GLY A 340 4.15 21.96 7.31
CA GLY A 340 3.39 22.63 8.37
C GLY A 340 3.53 22.01 9.75
N GLY A 341 4.29 20.94 9.89
CA GLY A 341 4.53 20.26 11.17
C GLY A 341 3.34 19.47 11.70
N GLY A 342 3.50 18.92 12.89
CA GLY A 342 2.46 18.22 13.60
C GLY A 342 2.99 17.38 14.75
N GLU A 343 2.06 16.87 15.57
CA GLU A 343 2.37 16.10 16.76
C GLU A 343 1.49 14.86 16.84
N ILE A 344 2.06 13.76 17.33
CA ILE A 344 1.32 12.53 17.64
C ILE A 344 1.57 12.17 19.10
N TYR A 345 0.47 11.91 19.80
CA TYR A 345 0.48 11.49 21.20
C TYR A 345 -0.12 10.09 21.33
N PHE A 346 0.54 9.24 22.11
CA PHE A 346 0.04 7.95 22.55
C PHE A 346 -0.14 8.00 24.07
N ASP A 347 -1.37 7.78 24.57
CA ASP A 347 -1.74 7.89 25.99
C ASP A 347 -1.25 9.21 26.62
N ASP A 348 -1.46 10.32 25.90
CA ASP A 348 -1.03 11.68 26.23
C ASP A 348 0.50 11.91 26.26
N ILE A 349 1.31 10.92 25.84
CA ILE A 349 2.77 11.04 25.69
C ILE A 349 3.08 11.44 24.26
N LEU A 350 3.83 12.52 24.06
CA LEU A 350 4.32 12.95 22.76
C LEU A 350 5.31 11.90 22.21
N ILE A 351 4.98 11.26 21.09
CA ILE A 351 5.84 10.24 20.46
C ILE A 351 6.51 10.73 19.20
N ARG A 352 5.84 11.63 18.43
CA ARG A 352 6.37 12.19 17.18
C ARG A 352 6.04 13.68 17.10
N LYS A 353 7.03 14.50 16.71
CA LYS A 353 6.88 15.93 16.47
C LYS A 353 7.54 16.30 15.15
N ASP A 354 6.84 17.06 14.33
CA ASP A 354 7.31 17.55 13.03
C ASP A 354 7.92 16.42 12.17
N GLY A 355 7.24 15.27 12.16
CA GLY A 355 7.61 14.07 11.42
C GLY A 355 8.71 13.21 12.07
N LYS A 356 9.31 13.64 13.21
CA LYS A 356 10.40 12.94 13.89
C LYS A 356 9.96 12.34 15.21
N PHE A 357 10.30 11.09 15.45
CA PHE A 357 10.10 10.42 16.72
C PHE A 357 10.97 11.05 17.81
N VAL A 358 10.38 11.32 18.99
CA VAL A 358 11.05 12.03 20.09
C VAL A 358 11.46 11.10 21.23
N LEU A 359 10.84 9.92 21.37
CA LEU A 359 11.22 8.92 22.37
C LEU A 359 12.55 8.26 21.99
N ASP A 360 13.43 8.04 22.97
CA ASP A 360 14.78 7.51 22.71
C ASP A 360 14.75 6.14 22.01
N GLU A 361 13.82 5.28 22.41
CA GLU A 361 13.61 3.95 21.81
C GLU A 361 13.07 3.96 20.36
N LEU A 362 12.63 5.11 19.86
CA LEU A 362 12.10 5.27 18.49
C LEU A 362 13.02 6.09 17.57
N LYS A 363 14.08 6.69 18.10
CA LYS A 363 14.96 7.60 17.34
C LYS A 363 15.65 6.94 16.15
N GLN A 364 15.85 5.63 16.16
CA GLN A 364 16.40 4.88 15.03
C GLN A 364 15.52 4.94 13.78
N LEU A 365 14.22 5.27 13.92
CA LEU A 365 13.29 5.50 12.82
C LEU A 365 13.40 6.92 12.21
N ASN A 366 14.18 7.81 12.82
CA ASN A 366 14.51 9.13 12.28
C ASN A 366 15.73 9.01 11.37
N TYR A 367 15.62 8.27 10.29
CA TYR A 367 16.72 8.09 9.36
C TYR A 367 17.29 9.44 8.90
N GLU A 368 18.61 9.57 8.91
CA GLU A 368 19.30 10.71 8.30
C GLU A 368 19.29 10.54 6.78
N ASN A 369 18.90 11.58 6.06
CA ASN A 369 18.84 11.59 4.59
C ASN A 369 20.15 12.07 3.97
#